data_67562dec7676fcc09531cd658236c63b
#
_entry.id   67562dec7676fcc09531cd658236c63b
#
_cell.length_a   1.000
_cell.length_b   1.000
_cell.length_c   1.000
_cell.angle_alpha   90.00
_cell.angle_beta   90.00
_cell.angle_gamma   90.00
#
_symmetry.space_group_name_H-M   'P 1'
#
loop_
_entity.id
_entity.type
_entity.pdbx_description
1 polymer ?
#
loop_
_entity_poly.entity_id
_entity_poly.type
_entity_poly.pdbx_seq_one_letter_code
_entity_poly.pdbx_strand_id
1 'polypeptide(L)'
;KHRYPLSKNMLRHVYMKETNNQAPRELIKKACRSQYGILNVCVFTSPYPEYTDEDGTKQKQMFSCKHNCYYCPSEPDQPRSYLMNEPGVARPNECGFDCVKQFHTRLNQYKGMGHPIDKIEFEVSGGTWSEYPRPYQEEFIRDGYYAANVYFDGFLRDRLSLEEEIRLNENA
;
A
#
# COMPACT_ATOMS: atom_id res chain seq x y z
N LYS A 1 -0.75 -38.70 5.10
CA LYS A 1 -1.48 -37.65 4.36
C LYS A 1 -1.49 -36.40 5.21
N HIS A 2 -0.65 -35.40 4.90
CA HIS A 2 -0.68 -34.11 5.58
C HIS A 2 -1.93 -33.35 5.13
N ARG A 3 -2.91 -33.22 6.03
CA ARG A 3 -4.08 -32.39 5.81
C ARG A 3 -3.77 -30.97 6.30
N TYR A 4 -3.41 -30.07 5.41
CA TYR A 4 -3.38 -28.65 5.73
C TYR A 4 -4.80 -28.13 5.84
N PRO A 5 -5.14 -27.39 6.91
CA PRO A 5 -6.46 -26.75 7.00
C PRO A 5 -6.62 -25.75 5.86
N LEU A 6 -7.77 -25.80 5.17
CA LEU A 6 -8.10 -24.82 4.13
C LEU A 6 -8.24 -23.43 4.74
N SER A 7 -7.59 -22.45 4.14
CA SER A 7 -7.77 -21.07 4.57
C SER A 7 -9.17 -20.55 4.19
N LYS A 8 -9.70 -19.57 4.93
CA LYS A 8 -10.98 -18.93 4.57
C LYS A 8 -10.98 -18.38 3.14
N ASN A 9 -9.84 -17.86 2.66
CA ASN A 9 -9.72 -17.37 1.29
C ASN A 9 -9.90 -18.50 0.26
N MET A 10 -9.32 -19.67 0.49
CA MET A 10 -9.50 -20.83 -0.38
C MET A 10 -10.94 -21.31 -0.37
N LEU A 11 -11.55 -21.44 0.82
CA LEU A 11 -12.95 -21.82 0.96
C LEU A 11 -13.87 -20.84 0.24
N ARG A 12 -13.62 -19.53 0.40
CA ARG A 12 -14.36 -18.49 -0.29
C ARG A 12 -14.25 -18.60 -1.81
N HIS A 13 -13.03 -18.79 -2.32
CA HIS A 13 -12.81 -18.95 -3.77
C HIS A 13 -13.55 -20.16 -4.34
N VAL A 14 -13.44 -21.31 -3.68
CA VAL A 14 -14.14 -22.55 -4.09
C VAL A 14 -15.65 -22.34 -4.04
N TYR A 15 -16.18 -21.79 -2.94
CA TYR A 15 -17.61 -21.52 -2.81
C TYR A 15 -18.16 -20.66 -3.95
N MET A 16 -17.49 -19.54 -4.26
CA MET A 16 -17.92 -18.63 -5.32
C MET A 16 -17.85 -19.30 -6.71
N LYS A 17 -16.81 -20.12 -6.93
CA LYS A 17 -16.62 -20.85 -8.20
C LYS A 17 -17.69 -21.92 -8.41
N GLU A 18 -18.03 -22.68 -7.37
CA GLU A 18 -18.97 -23.81 -7.46
C GLU A 18 -20.44 -23.36 -7.44
N THR A 19 -20.76 -22.27 -6.72
CA THR A 19 -22.15 -21.82 -6.57
C THR A 19 -22.52 -20.66 -7.47
N ASN A 20 -21.53 -19.97 -8.06
CA ASN A 20 -21.69 -18.71 -8.78
C ASN A 20 -22.39 -17.61 -7.94
N ASN A 21 -22.34 -17.71 -6.62
CA ASN A 21 -22.93 -16.77 -5.65
C ASN A 21 -21.86 -16.02 -4.89
N GLN A 22 -22.23 -14.89 -4.31
CA GLN A 22 -21.37 -14.20 -3.35
C GLN A 22 -21.13 -15.07 -2.11
N ALA A 23 -19.89 -15.08 -1.62
CA ALA A 23 -19.55 -15.87 -0.46
C ALA A 23 -20.21 -15.29 0.81
N PRO A 24 -20.70 -16.15 1.71
CA PRO A 24 -21.31 -15.73 2.95
C PRO A 24 -20.30 -15.02 3.86
N ARG A 25 -20.81 -14.14 4.75
CA ARG A 25 -20.00 -13.29 5.63
C ARG A 25 -19.03 -14.07 6.50
N GLU A 26 -19.38 -15.28 6.88
CA GLU A 26 -18.55 -16.19 7.68
C GLU A 26 -17.24 -16.56 7.00
N LEU A 27 -17.18 -16.48 5.67
CA LEU A 27 -15.97 -16.71 4.89
C LEU A 27 -15.11 -15.45 4.70
N ILE A 28 -15.55 -14.28 5.18
CA ILE A 28 -14.71 -13.07 5.20
C ILE A 28 -13.66 -13.22 6.29
N LYS A 29 -12.40 -13.09 5.90
CA LYS A 29 -11.28 -13.17 6.85
C LYS A 29 -11.11 -11.85 7.58
N LYS A 30 -11.20 -11.88 8.93
CA LYS A 30 -11.10 -10.66 9.78
C LYS A 30 -12.12 -9.59 9.40
N ALA A 31 -13.40 -9.96 9.40
CA ALA A 31 -14.53 -9.08 9.02
C ALA A 31 -14.57 -7.73 9.76
N CYS A 32 -13.93 -7.63 10.93
CA CYS A 32 -13.83 -6.38 11.69
C CYS A 32 -13.07 -5.26 10.95
N ARG A 33 -12.22 -5.59 9.98
CA ARG A 33 -11.41 -4.60 9.23
C ARG A 33 -12.23 -3.68 8.33
N SER A 34 -13.40 -4.13 7.87
CA SER A 34 -14.31 -3.34 7.04
C SER A 34 -15.62 -3.01 7.75
N GLN A 35 -15.65 -3.14 9.07
CA GLN A 35 -16.88 -2.95 9.86
C GLN A 35 -17.46 -1.54 9.71
N TYR A 36 -16.61 -0.54 9.55
CA TYR A 36 -17.00 0.87 9.38
C TYR A 36 -17.06 1.32 7.93
N GLY A 37 -16.97 0.40 6.96
CA GLY A 37 -17.03 0.71 5.54
C GLY A 37 -15.77 1.34 4.96
N ILE A 38 -14.69 1.43 5.72
CA ILE A 38 -13.41 1.98 5.29
C ILE A 38 -12.32 0.94 5.51
N LEU A 39 -11.42 0.78 4.53
CA LEU A 39 -10.24 -0.06 4.64
C LEU A 39 -8.97 0.77 4.72
N ASN A 40 -8.18 0.54 5.74
CA ASN A 40 -6.86 1.14 5.86
C ASN A 40 -5.85 0.42 4.94
N VAL A 41 -5.20 1.20 4.08
CA VAL A 41 -4.11 0.76 3.21
C VAL A 41 -2.84 1.50 3.60
N CYS A 42 -2.05 0.86 4.46
CA CYS A 42 -0.75 1.36 4.88
C CYS A 42 0.30 1.07 3.79
N VAL A 43 0.99 2.13 3.36
CA VAL A 43 2.07 2.11 2.36
C VAL A 43 3.31 2.75 2.95
N PHE A 44 4.43 2.08 2.81
CA PHE A 44 5.70 2.51 3.38
C PHE A 44 6.53 3.32 2.41
N THR A 45 7.09 4.41 2.91
CA THR A 45 8.10 5.20 2.18
C THR A 45 9.40 4.43 2.02
N SER A 46 10.16 4.76 0.97
CA SER A 46 11.44 4.12 0.68
C SER A 46 12.53 4.55 1.67
N PRO A 47 13.44 3.63 2.06
CA PRO A 47 14.69 4.01 2.72
C PRO A 47 15.63 4.80 1.79
N TYR A 48 15.42 4.70 0.46
CA TYR A 48 16.13 5.43 -0.57
C TYR A 48 15.11 6.17 -1.45
N PRO A 49 14.55 7.31 -0.99
CA PRO A 49 13.58 8.07 -1.76
C PRO A 49 14.15 8.46 -3.13
N GLU A 50 13.39 8.16 -4.16
CA GLU A 50 13.65 8.58 -5.54
C GLU A 50 12.56 9.58 -5.94
N TYR A 51 12.95 10.70 -6.52
CA TYR A 51 12.03 11.76 -6.93
C TYR A 51 12.64 12.58 -8.07
N THR A 52 11.81 13.39 -8.71
CA THR A 52 12.25 14.35 -9.72
C THR A 52 12.28 15.74 -9.08
N ASP A 53 13.42 16.42 -9.13
CA ASP A 53 13.55 17.78 -8.62
C ASP A 53 12.93 18.82 -9.57
N GLU A 54 12.97 20.11 -9.16
CA GLU A 54 12.39 21.21 -9.92
C GLU A 54 13.02 21.38 -11.31
N ASP A 55 14.27 20.98 -11.49
CA ASP A 55 14.99 21.02 -12.76
C ASP A 55 14.69 19.81 -13.68
N GLY A 56 13.82 18.89 -13.24
CA GLY A 56 13.48 17.66 -13.96
C GLY A 56 14.53 16.57 -13.82
N THR A 57 15.52 16.72 -12.95
CA THR A 57 16.57 15.73 -12.70
C THR A 57 16.12 14.70 -11.68
N LYS A 58 16.31 13.41 -12.00
CA LYS A 58 16.03 12.32 -11.07
C LYS A 58 17.06 12.28 -9.96
N GLN A 59 16.58 12.35 -8.74
CA GLN A 59 17.38 12.27 -7.53
C GLN A 59 17.09 10.96 -6.79
N LYS A 60 18.14 10.43 -6.17
CA LYS A 60 18.04 9.30 -5.24
C LYS A 60 18.96 9.55 -4.06
N GLN A 61 18.43 9.48 -2.87
CA GLN A 61 19.22 9.68 -1.67
C GLN A 61 18.81 8.70 -0.57
N MET A 62 19.73 8.43 0.36
CA MET A 62 19.38 7.70 1.57
C MET A 62 18.58 8.60 2.50
N PHE A 63 17.47 8.10 3.02
CA PHE A 63 16.69 8.82 4.02
C PHE A 63 17.53 9.12 5.26
N SER A 64 17.44 10.36 5.74
CA SER A 64 18.03 10.77 7.01
C SER A 64 17.03 11.58 7.82
N CYS A 65 17.13 11.49 9.15
CA CYS A 65 16.33 12.26 10.08
C CYS A 65 17.24 13.08 10.99
N LYS A 66 17.02 14.38 11.07
CA LYS A 66 17.84 15.30 11.89
C LYS A 66 17.83 14.96 13.38
N HIS A 67 16.76 14.31 13.87
CA HIS A 67 16.61 14.04 15.30
C HIS A 67 17.46 12.87 15.79
N ASN A 68 17.77 11.90 14.92
CA ASN A 68 18.61 10.73 15.21
C ASN A 68 18.41 10.13 16.63
N CYS A 69 17.15 9.90 17.01
CA CYS A 69 16.78 9.45 18.36
C CYS A 69 17.48 8.12 18.75
N TYR A 70 17.94 8.05 19.97
CA TYR A 70 18.70 6.92 20.50
C TYR A 70 17.95 5.56 20.37
N TYR A 71 16.64 5.57 20.61
CA TYR A 71 15.80 4.35 20.54
C TYR A 71 15.30 4.03 19.12
N CYS A 72 15.64 4.83 18.11
CA CYS A 72 15.18 4.65 16.75
C CYS A 72 16.15 3.76 15.96
N PRO A 73 15.81 2.48 15.66
CA PRO A 73 16.68 1.62 14.90
C PRO A 73 16.94 2.14 13.50
N SER A 74 18.11 1.82 12.96
CA SER A 74 18.51 2.14 11.59
C SER A 74 19.14 0.89 10.98
N GLU A 75 18.31 0.06 10.41
CA GLU A 75 18.76 -1.14 9.70
C GLU A 75 18.99 -0.79 8.22
N PRO A 76 20.07 -1.25 7.58
CA PRO A 76 20.28 -1.07 6.16
C PRO A 76 19.08 -1.55 5.34
N ASP A 77 18.78 -0.82 4.28
CA ASP A 77 17.68 -1.11 3.36
C ASP A 77 16.28 -1.12 3.98
N GLN A 78 16.13 -0.61 5.21
CA GLN A 78 14.83 -0.46 5.86
C GLN A 78 14.50 1.03 6.11
N PRO A 79 13.21 1.40 6.05
CA PRO A 79 12.78 2.72 6.50
C PRO A 79 13.19 2.93 7.97
N ARG A 80 13.65 4.13 8.29
CA ARG A 80 14.05 4.46 9.64
C ARG A 80 12.97 4.08 10.65
N SER A 81 13.37 3.53 11.80
CA SER A 81 12.49 3.04 12.87
C SER A 81 11.87 1.66 12.64
N TYR A 82 12.19 0.98 11.53
CA TYR A 82 11.69 -0.36 11.20
C TYR A 82 12.83 -1.35 11.00
N LEU A 83 12.54 -2.61 11.32
CA LEU A 83 13.46 -3.74 11.14
C LEU A 83 12.91 -4.71 10.09
N MET A 84 13.79 -5.33 9.29
CA MET A 84 13.41 -6.22 8.19
C MET A 84 12.51 -7.39 8.63
N ASN A 85 12.67 -7.87 9.84
CA ASN A 85 11.90 -9.01 10.39
C ASN A 85 10.51 -8.61 10.94
N GLU A 86 10.15 -7.34 10.90
CA GLU A 86 8.82 -6.90 11.34
C GLU A 86 7.75 -7.26 10.30
N PRO A 87 6.60 -7.84 10.73
CA PRO A 87 5.53 -8.21 9.80
C PRO A 87 4.99 -7.04 8.95
N GLY A 88 5.11 -5.80 9.45
CA GLY A 88 4.65 -4.59 8.76
C GLY A 88 5.43 -4.29 7.49
N VAL A 89 6.74 -4.57 7.48
CA VAL A 89 7.63 -4.25 6.35
C VAL A 89 7.82 -5.39 5.34
N ALA A 90 7.29 -6.59 5.61
CA ALA A 90 7.42 -7.71 4.69
C ALA A 90 6.89 -7.39 3.27
N ARG A 91 5.66 -6.86 3.16
CA ARG A 91 5.09 -6.45 1.87
C ARG A 91 5.86 -5.29 1.23
N PRO A 92 6.20 -4.19 1.94
CA PRO A 92 7.07 -3.14 1.42
C PRO A 92 8.36 -3.68 0.79
N ASN A 93 9.05 -4.58 1.48
CA ASN A 93 10.27 -5.22 0.98
C ASN A 93 10.01 -6.03 -0.31
N GLU A 94 8.95 -6.86 -0.34
CA GLU A 94 8.55 -7.60 -1.53
C GLU A 94 8.21 -6.68 -2.72
N CYS A 95 7.70 -5.49 -2.46
CA CYS A 95 7.33 -4.49 -3.46
C CYS A 95 8.48 -3.52 -3.81
N GLY A 96 9.64 -3.63 -3.17
CA GLY A 96 10.76 -2.69 -3.36
C GLY A 96 10.41 -1.25 -2.95
N PHE A 97 9.53 -1.08 -1.97
CA PHE A 97 9.00 0.20 -1.48
C PHE A 97 8.29 1.05 -2.56
N ASP A 98 7.93 0.46 -3.69
CA ASP A 98 7.12 1.13 -4.73
C ASP A 98 5.69 1.36 -4.20
N CYS A 99 5.24 2.61 -4.21
CA CYS A 99 3.94 3.00 -3.66
C CYS A 99 2.78 2.27 -4.35
N VAL A 100 2.76 2.26 -5.68
CA VAL A 100 1.68 1.67 -6.49
C VAL A 100 1.60 0.15 -6.28
N LYS A 101 2.76 -0.52 -6.30
CA LYS A 101 2.82 -1.97 -6.08
C LYS A 101 2.33 -2.36 -4.68
N GLN A 102 2.77 -1.63 -3.65
CA GLN A 102 2.32 -1.86 -2.27
C GLN A 102 0.81 -1.70 -2.14
N PHE A 103 0.28 -0.61 -2.73
CA PHE A 103 -1.15 -0.29 -2.71
C PHE A 103 -1.97 -1.39 -3.40
N HIS A 104 -1.65 -1.74 -4.64
CA HIS A 104 -2.33 -2.79 -5.41
C HIS A 104 -2.22 -4.17 -4.73
N THR A 105 -1.04 -4.53 -4.23
CA THR A 105 -0.85 -5.78 -3.48
C THR A 105 -1.78 -5.84 -2.27
N ARG A 106 -1.93 -4.71 -1.56
CA ARG A 106 -2.81 -4.65 -0.39
C ARG A 106 -4.27 -4.76 -0.76
N LEU A 107 -4.72 -4.06 -1.81
CA LEU A 107 -6.09 -4.19 -2.30
C LEU A 107 -6.41 -5.62 -2.76
N ASN A 108 -5.50 -6.27 -3.50
CA ASN A 108 -5.65 -7.65 -3.91
C ASN A 108 -5.78 -8.61 -2.71
N GLN A 109 -5.00 -8.39 -1.64
CA GLN A 109 -5.14 -9.15 -0.39
C GLN A 109 -6.52 -8.94 0.24
N TYR A 110 -7.03 -7.71 0.32
CA TYR A 110 -8.35 -7.42 0.87
C TYR A 110 -9.48 -8.02 0.03
N LYS A 111 -9.40 -7.88 -1.29
CA LYS A 111 -10.33 -8.50 -2.23
C LYS A 111 -10.36 -10.03 -2.05
N GLY A 112 -9.18 -10.67 -1.96
CA GLY A 112 -9.07 -12.11 -1.69
C GLY A 112 -9.66 -12.52 -0.33
N MET A 113 -9.56 -11.66 0.68
CA MET A 113 -10.16 -11.86 2.00
C MET A 113 -11.68 -11.63 2.04
N GLY A 114 -12.26 -11.03 1.00
CA GLY A 114 -13.69 -10.75 0.87
C GLY A 114 -14.15 -9.40 1.36
N HIS A 115 -13.23 -8.46 1.56
CA HIS A 115 -13.59 -7.08 1.92
C HIS A 115 -14.05 -6.28 0.70
N PRO A 116 -15.01 -5.35 0.84
CA PRO A 116 -15.24 -4.29 -0.14
C PRO A 116 -13.98 -3.40 -0.20
N ILE A 117 -13.66 -2.89 -1.37
CA ILE A 117 -12.45 -2.07 -1.60
C ILE A 117 -12.79 -0.74 -2.26
N ASP A 118 -13.97 -0.25 -2.02
CA ASP A 118 -14.58 0.94 -2.58
C ASP A 118 -14.22 2.22 -1.80
N LYS A 119 -13.86 2.11 -0.53
CA LYS A 119 -13.47 3.24 0.31
C LYS A 119 -12.20 2.95 1.09
N ILE A 120 -11.15 3.73 0.80
CA ILE A 120 -9.80 3.51 1.31
C ILE A 120 -9.34 4.69 2.16
N GLU A 121 -8.77 4.39 3.32
CA GLU A 121 -7.92 5.30 4.06
C GLU A 121 -6.46 5.03 3.68
N PHE A 122 -5.82 5.97 3.00
CA PHE A 122 -4.43 5.88 2.61
C PHE A 122 -3.53 6.32 3.77
N GLU A 123 -2.83 5.38 4.36
CA GLU A 123 -1.91 5.61 5.48
C GLU A 123 -0.46 5.54 4.99
N VAL A 124 0.29 6.62 5.23
CA VAL A 124 1.72 6.67 4.93
C VAL A 124 2.51 6.29 6.19
N SER A 125 3.33 5.25 6.07
CA SER A 125 4.23 4.78 7.12
C SER A 125 5.69 4.84 6.65
N GLY A 126 6.63 4.71 7.58
CA GLY A 126 8.06 4.75 7.28
C GLY A 126 8.81 5.70 8.19
N GLY A 127 9.84 6.37 7.69
CA GLY A 127 10.57 7.39 8.43
C GLY A 127 9.72 8.64 8.71
N THR A 128 10.27 9.58 9.46
CA THR A 128 9.60 10.85 9.78
C THR A 128 9.21 11.59 8.49
N TRP A 129 7.91 11.71 8.22
CA TRP A 129 7.40 12.22 6.94
C TRP A 129 7.94 13.59 6.56
N SER A 130 8.00 14.51 7.51
CA SER A 130 8.50 15.89 7.30
C SER A 130 9.99 15.99 6.96
N GLU A 131 10.75 14.91 7.12
CA GLU A 131 12.17 14.86 6.80
C GLU A 131 12.47 14.35 5.38
N TYR A 132 11.42 13.91 4.64
CA TYR A 132 11.55 13.57 3.23
C TYR A 132 11.58 14.84 2.37
N PRO A 133 12.32 14.84 1.24
CA PRO A 133 12.29 15.94 0.28
C PRO A 133 10.86 16.23 -0.19
N ARG A 134 10.52 17.50 -0.32
CA ARG A 134 9.17 17.93 -0.72
C ARG A 134 8.72 17.32 -2.05
N PRO A 135 9.56 17.27 -3.11
CA PRO A 135 9.17 16.60 -4.35
C PRO A 135 8.83 15.12 -4.16
N TYR A 136 9.60 14.39 -3.33
CA TYR A 136 9.29 13.00 -3.00
C TYR A 136 7.94 12.85 -2.31
N GLN A 137 7.62 13.74 -1.35
CA GLN A 137 6.34 13.72 -0.66
C GLN A 137 5.18 13.89 -1.65
N GLU A 138 5.29 14.85 -2.57
CA GLU A 138 4.26 15.13 -3.59
C GLU A 138 4.12 13.96 -4.57
N GLU A 139 5.22 13.41 -5.07
CA GLU A 139 5.19 12.24 -5.94
C GLU A 139 4.62 11.01 -5.25
N PHE A 140 4.95 10.79 -3.98
CA PHE A 140 4.44 9.66 -3.20
C PHE A 140 2.92 9.73 -2.98
N ILE A 141 2.39 10.91 -2.65
CA ILE A 141 0.95 11.11 -2.51
C ILE A 141 0.24 11.02 -3.86
N ARG A 142 0.80 11.62 -4.93
CA ARG A 142 0.32 11.45 -6.31
C ARG A 142 0.21 9.98 -6.69
N ASP A 143 1.25 9.18 -6.40
CA ASP A 143 1.28 7.75 -6.71
C ASP A 143 0.25 6.94 -5.90
N GLY A 144 -0.10 7.39 -4.69
CA GLY A 144 -1.20 6.83 -3.91
C GLY A 144 -2.56 7.05 -4.57
N TYR A 145 -2.88 8.28 -5.00
CA TYR A 145 -4.10 8.60 -5.75
C TYR A 145 -4.14 7.90 -7.11
N TYR A 146 -3.03 7.96 -7.85
CA TYR A 146 -2.88 7.24 -9.10
C TYR A 146 -3.17 5.74 -8.95
N ALA A 147 -2.60 5.10 -7.92
CA ALA A 147 -2.82 3.68 -7.66
C ALA A 147 -4.30 3.36 -7.42
N ALA A 148 -5.01 4.22 -6.68
CA ALA A 148 -6.44 4.07 -6.47
C ALA A 148 -7.24 4.23 -7.77
N ASN A 149 -6.92 5.27 -8.55
CA ASN A 149 -7.62 5.60 -9.80
C ASN A 149 -7.49 4.51 -10.87
N VAL A 150 -6.31 3.89 -11.00
CA VAL A 150 -6.06 2.88 -12.06
C VAL A 150 -6.31 1.44 -11.61
N TYR A 151 -6.62 1.20 -10.35
CA TYR A 151 -6.76 -0.17 -9.83
C TYR A 151 -7.82 -0.99 -10.57
N PHE A 152 -8.93 -0.37 -10.95
CA PHE A 152 -10.06 -1.02 -11.63
C PHE A 152 -9.95 -1.01 -13.15
N ASP A 153 -9.09 -0.17 -13.71
CA ASP A 153 -8.93 -0.02 -15.17
C ASP A 153 -8.25 -1.24 -15.82
N GLY A 154 -7.50 -2.00 -15.04
CA GLY A 154 -6.78 -3.19 -15.52
C GLY A 154 -5.52 -2.88 -16.34
N PHE A 155 -5.18 -1.62 -16.53
CA PHE A 155 -3.96 -1.15 -17.18
C PHE A 155 -3.40 0.08 -16.46
N LEU A 156 -2.10 0.27 -16.57
CA LEU A 156 -1.43 1.46 -16.06
C LEU A 156 -1.34 2.49 -17.19
N ARG A 157 -1.77 3.71 -16.93
CA ARG A 157 -1.57 4.88 -17.78
C ARG A 157 -0.40 5.73 -17.27
N ASP A 158 -0.03 6.75 -17.99
CA ASP A 158 0.91 7.75 -17.48
C ASP A 158 0.31 8.50 -16.28
N ARG A 159 1.19 8.88 -15.36
CA ARG A 159 0.81 9.66 -14.20
C ARG A 159 0.48 11.10 -14.61
N LEU A 160 -0.60 11.61 -14.08
CA LEU A 160 -0.97 13.02 -14.20
C LEU A 160 -0.32 13.82 -13.06
N SER A 161 -0.61 15.11 -12.99
CA SER A 161 -0.22 15.92 -11.84
C SER A 161 -0.95 15.46 -10.57
N LEU A 162 -0.43 15.81 -9.40
CA LEU A 162 -1.08 15.49 -8.12
C LEU A 162 -2.52 16.01 -8.06
N GLU A 163 -2.73 17.26 -8.50
CA GLU A 163 -4.06 17.90 -8.50
C GLU A 163 -5.05 17.17 -9.40
N GLU A 164 -4.61 16.73 -10.57
CA GLU A 164 -5.45 15.98 -11.51
C GLU A 164 -5.80 14.60 -10.99
N GLU A 165 -4.83 13.88 -10.35
CA GLU A 165 -5.11 12.57 -9.75
C GLU A 165 -6.10 12.68 -8.58
N ILE A 166 -5.99 13.73 -7.75
CA ILE A 166 -6.96 14.01 -6.69
C ILE A 166 -8.35 14.26 -7.29
N ARG A 167 -8.45 15.14 -8.30
CA ARG A 167 -9.73 15.48 -8.94
C ARG A 167 -10.41 14.26 -9.56
N LEU A 168 -9.66 13.36 -10.18
CA LEU A 168 -10.20 12.11 -10.71
C LEU A 168 -10.77 11.24 -9.62
N ASN A 169 -10.09 11.14 -8.48
CA ASN A 169 -10.54 10.33 -7.36
C ASN A 169 -11.79 10.89 -6.66
N GLU A 170 -11.92 12.22 -6.57
CA GLU A 170 -13.09 12.89 -5.99
C GLU A 170 -14.36 12.74 -6.84
N ASN A 171 -14.20 12.49 -8.13
CA ASN A 171 -15.32 12.36 -9.09
C ASN A 171 -15.64 10.90 -9.45
N ALA A 172 -15.01 9.92 -8.78
CA ALA A 172 -15.14 8.49 -9.07
C ALA A 172 -16.38 7.82 -8.45
#